data_90033eefb8b47045a983000f6adbd8ab
#
_entry.id   90033eefb8b47045a983000f6adbd8ab
#
_cell.length_a   1.000
_cell.length_b   1.000
_cell.length_c   1.000
_cell.angle_alpha   90.00
_cell.angle_beta   90.00
_cell.angle_gamma   90.00
#
_symmetry.space_group_name_H-M   'P 1'
#
loop_
_entity.id
_entity.type
_entity.pdbx_description
1 polymer ?
#
loop_
_entity_poly.entity_id
_entity_poly.type
_entity_poly.pdbx_seq_one_letter_code
_entity_poly.pdbx_strand_id
1 'polypeptide(L)'
;MIPKDKALKLIKIYMYVCSQYQETLNCYCQRYSNNSKPRFTDEEILTIFLFVGSEQRYTQIKEIHSFAKEYLLDWFPGLISYQTFVYRLNRMVGAVQELLKHLIVSYKPDDCDEETLIVDSMPIMTCCGRNRHGKVAREIADKGYCSTKNQYYHGLKLHLVGYRRKGHLPFPSQIVLSSASENDLTVFKRECVPAIAGKTIFADKIYRDNPYWNNERDVKNNELLTPIKAIKGSNRRRETEE
;
A
#
# COMPACT_ATOMS: atom_id res chain seq x y z
N MET A 1 8.55 -29.43 2.02
CA MET A 1 7.73 -29.20 3.25
C MET A 1 8.25 -27.93 3.94
N ILE A 2 7.36 -27.01 4.35
CA ILE A 2 7.75 -25.77 5.06
C ILE A 2 8.00 -26.05 6.55
N PRO A 3 8.86 -25.25 7.23
CA PRO A 3 9.12 -25.36 8.68
C PRO A 3 7.82 -25.18 9.50
N LYS A 4 7.80 -25.76 10.71
CA LYS A 4 6.61 -25.81 11.56
C LYS A 4 6.08 -24.41 11.97
N ASP A 5 6.98 -23.48 12.24
CA ASP A 5 6.64 -22.09 12.55
C ASP A 5 5.93 -21.39 11.35
N LYS A 6 6.42 -21.62 10.14
CA LYS A 6 5.80 -21.13 8.90
C LYS A 6 4.47 -21.83 8.60
N ALA A 7 4.35 -23.10 8.92
CA ALA A 7 3.10 -23.84 8.79
C ALA A 7 2.01 -23.24 9.72
N LEU A 8 2.35 -22.93 10.96
CA LEU A 8 1.44 -22.27 11.89
C LEU A 8 1.01 -20.87 11.40
N LYS A 9 1.93 -20.12 10.81
CA LYS A 9 1.60 -18.82 10.21
C LYS A 9 0.67 -18.98 8.99
N LEU A 10 0.92 -19.97 8.14
CA LEU A 10 0.04 -20.27 7.00
C LEU A 10 -1.37 -20.58 7.45
N ILE A 11 -1.53 -21.43 8.49
CA ILE A 11 -2.84 -21.76 9.06
C ILE A 11 -3.53 -20.51 9.60
N LYS A 12 -2.82 -19.66 10.36
CA LYS A 12 -3.39 -18.41 10.89
C LYS A 12 -3.87 -17.49 9.78
N ILE A 13 -3.08 -17.32 8.72
CA ILE A 13 -3.48 -16.49 7.56
C ILE A 13 -4.71 -17.11 6.89
N TYR A 14 -4.75 -18.42 6.68
CA TYR A 14 -5.88 -19.10 6.07
C TYR A 14 -7.17 -18.90 6.89
N MET A 15 -7.10 -19.13 8.19
CA MET A 15 -8.26 -18.93 9.08
C MET A 15 -8.76 -17.50 9.07
N TYR A 16 -7.84 -16.53 9.09
CA TYR A 16 -8.18 -15.11 9.00
C TYR A 16 -8.85 -14.77 7.65
N VAL A 17 -8.28 -15.23 6.54
CA VAL A 17 -8.86 -15.02 5.21
C VAL A 17 -10.25 -15.65 5.11
N CYS A 18 -10.45 -16.86 5.62
CA CYS A 18 -11.76 -17.53 5.63
C CYS A 18 -12.81 -16.73 6.43
N SER A 19 -12.44 -16.22 7.61
CA SER A 19 -13.34 -15.37 8.41
C SER A 19 -13.74 -14.11 7.65
N GLN A 20 -12.75 -13.38 7.14
CA GLN A 20 -12.98 -12.15 6.36
C GLN A 20 -13.76 -12.42 5.07
N TYR A 21 -13.53 -13.57 4.44
CA TYR A 21 -14.26 -13.96 3.22
C TYR A 21 -15.75 -14.18 3.49
N GLN A 22 -16.09 -14.83 4.60
CA GLN A 22 -17.49 -15.04 5.00
C GLN A 22 -18.18 -13.73 5.41
N GLU A 23 -17.46 -12.82 6.06
CA GLU A 23 -18.02 -11.56 6.56
C GLU A 23 -18.22 -10.52 5.45
N THR A 24 -17.20 -10.31 4.62
CA THR A 24 -17.18 -9.16 3.69
C THR A 24 -16.64 -9.47 2.30
N LEU A 25 -15.58 -10.29 2.14
CA LEU A 25 -14.87 -10.37 0.87
C LEU A 25 -15.64 -11.13 -0.23
N ASN A 26 -16.56 -12.01 0.14
CA ASN A 26 -17.34 -12.80 -0.80
C ASN A 26 -18.12 -11.94 -1.80
N CYS A 27 -18.61 -10.76 -1.40
CA CYS A 27 -19.32 -9.86 -2.29
C CYS A 27 -18.44 -9.29 -3.42
N TYR A 28 -17.13 -9.13 -3.17
CA TYR A 28 -16.16 -8.70 -4.19
C TYR A 28 -15.69 -9.85 -5.09
N CYS A 29 -15.94 -11.11 -4.71
CA CYS A 29 -15.51 -12.31 -5.41
C CYS A 29 -16.61 -13.01 -6.18
N GLN A 30 -17.81 -12.43 -6.26
CA GLN A 30 -18.98 -13.05 -6.88
C GLN A 30 -18.73 -13.43 -8.35
N ARG A 31 -19.26 -14.58 -8.73
CA ARG A 31 -19.19 -15.15 -10.08
C ARG A 31 -20.57 -15.36 -10.63
N TYR A 32 -20.84 -14.71 -11.73
CA TYR A 32 -22.08 -14.88 -12.49
C TYR A 32 -21.91 -15.97 -13.57
N SER A 33 -21.51 -17.17 -13.15
CA SER A 33 -21.30 -18.30 -14.05
C SER A 33 -21.70 -19.61 -13.39
N ASN A 34 -21.93 -20.67 -14.21
CA ASN A 34 -22.25 -21.99 -13.72
C ASN A 34 -21.16 -22.60 -12.81
N ASN A 35 -19.91 -22.09 -12.87
CA ASN A 35 -18.82 -22.47 -12.01
C ASN A 35 -18.66 -21.48 -10.85
N SER A 36 -19.71 -21.26 -10.08
CA SER A 36 -19.71 -20.34 -8.92
C SER A 36 -18.87 -20.85 -7.76
N LYS A 37 -18.72 -22.19 -7.62
CA LYS A 37 -17.92 -22.84 -6.56
C LYS A 37 -16.73 -23.59 -7.16
N PRO A 38 -15.61 -22.92 -7.40
CA PRO A 38 -14.43 -23.59 -7.96
C PRO A 38 -13.81 -24.54 -6.96
N ARG A 39 -13.23 -25.66 -7.47
CA ARG A 39 -12.55 -26.65 -6.63
C ARG A 39 -11.38 -26.06 -5.85
N PHE A 40 -10.62 -25.15 -6.45
CA PHE A 40 -9.60 -24.33 -5.80
C PHE A 40 -10.21 -22.99 -5.43
N THR A 41 -10.34 -22.66 -4.16
CA THR A 41 -11.16 -21.54 -3.69
C THR A 41 -10.48 -20.18 -3.82
N ASP A 42 -11.21 -19.10 -3.62
CA ASP A 42 -10.64 -17.76 -3.63
C ASP A 42 -9.86 -17.48 -2.34
N GLU A 43 -10.29 -18.07 -1.24
CA GLU A 43 -9.58 -18.04 0.06
C GLU A 43 -8.20 -18.70 -0.05
N GLU A 44 -8.08 -19.80 -0.79
CA GLU A 44 -6.78 -20.43 -1.03
C GLU A 44 -5.84 -19.55 -1.83
N ILE A 45 -6.35 -18.86 -2.86
CA ILE A 45 -5.57 -17.90 -3.67
C ILE A 45 -5.09 -16.73 -2.81
N LEU A 46 -6.00 -16.10 -2.04
CA LEU A 46 -5.67 -14.99 -1.17
C LEU A 46 -4.68 -15.40 -0.08
N THR A 47 -4.83 -16.59 0.48
CA THR A 47 -3.91 -17.13 1.49
C THR A 47 -2.51 -17.32 0.93
N ILE A 48 -2.37 -17.93 -0.24
CA ILE A 48 -1.07 -18.09 -0.90
C ILE A 48 -0.44 -16.73 -1.18
N PHE A 49 -1.23 -15.79 -1.73
CA PHE A 49 -0.75 -14.44 -2.04
C PHE A 49 -0.20 -13.73 -0.81
N LEU A 50 -0.94 -13.71 0.29
CA LEU A 50 -0.54 -13.06 1.53
C LEU A 50 0.63 -13.77 2.21
N PHE A 51 0.56 -15.10 2.33
CA PHE A 51 1.60 -15.88 2.99
C PHE A 51 2.94 -15.75 2.27
N VAL A 52 2.98 -16.02 0.98
CA VAL A 52 4.23 -15.99 0.21
C VAL A 52 4.76 -14.56 0.08
N GLY A 53 3.88 -13.57 -0.15
CA GLY A 53 4.24 -12.16 -0.18
C GLY A 53 4.89 -11.70 1.12
N SER A 54 4.34 -12.11 2.28
CA SER A 54 4.87 -11.73 3.61
C SER A 54 6.15 -12.48 3.99
N GLU A 55 6.26 -13.78 3.64
CA GLU A 55 7.39 -14.61 4.04
C GLU A 55 8.61 -14.44 3.14
N GLN A 56 8.40 -14.33 1.83
CA GLN A 56 9.48 -14.25 0.85
C GLN A 56 9.71 -12.83 0.34
N ARG A 57 8.81 -11.89 0.68
CA ARG A 57 8.82 -10.52 0.15
C ARG A 57 8.75 -10.47 -1.38
N TYR A 58 8.16 -11.50 -2.00
CA TYR A 58 7.96 -11.53 -3.43
C TYR A 58 6.85 -10.57 -3.83
N THR A 59 7.12 -9.76 -4.84
CA THR A 59 6.19 -8.80 -5.41
C THR A 59 5.63 -9.25 -6.76
N GLN A 60 6.27 -10.23 -7.41
CA GLN A 60 5.82 -10.77 -8.68
C GLN A 60 4.94 -11.99 -8.47
N ILE A 61 3.75 -11.98 -9.06
CA ILE A 61 2.79 -13.11 -8.95
C ILE A 61 3.40 -14.41 -9.47
N LYS A 62 4.30 -14.33 -10.48
CA LYS A 62 5.01 -15.51 -11.00
C LYS A 62 5.87 -16.20 -9.94
N GLU A 63 6.59 -15.42 -9.14
CA GLU A 63 7.43 -15.95 -8.06
C GLU A 63 6.58 -16.55 -6.94
N ILE A 64 5.46 -15.87 -6.59
CA ILE A 64 4.49 -16.36 -5.62
C ILE A 64 3.92 -17.71 -6.04
N HIS A 65 3.46 -17.84 -7.29
CA HIS A 65 2.92 -19.09 -7.80
C HIS A 65 3.98 -20.18 -7.90
N SER A 66 5.21 -19.85 -8.33
CA SER A 66 6.33 -20.83 -8.38
C SER A 66 6.69 -21.36 -7.01
N PHE A 67 6.76 -20.49 -5.99
CA PHE A 67 6.98 -20.90 -4.61
C PHE A 67 5.85 -21.82 -4.11
N ALA A 68 4.60 -21.46 -4.38
CA ALA A 68 3.47 -22.31 -3.99
C ALA A 68 3.53 -23.70 -4.64
N LYS A 69 3.90 -23.76 -5.92
CA LYS A 69 4.07 -25.02 -6.65
C LYS A 69 5.22 -25.87 -6.10
N GLU A 70 6.29 -25.26 -5.61
CA GLU A 70 7.47 -25.98 -5.12
C GLU A 70 7.34 -26.41 -3.66
N TYR A 71 6.76 -25.59 -2.80
CA TYR A 71 6.81 -25.77 -1.35
C TYR A 71 5.44 -25.96 -0.67
N LEU A 72 4.33 -25.66 -1.33
CA LEU A 72 3.01 -25.65 -0.72
C LEU A 72 2.01 -26.65 -1.34
N LEU A 73 2.43 -27.55 -2.24
CA LEU A 73 1.52 -28.53 -2.86
C LEU A 73 0.88 -29.49 -1.85
N ASP A 74 1.60 -29.84 -0.78
CA ASP A 74 1.04 -30.68 0.30
C ASP A 74 -0.12 -29.98 1.03
N TRP A 75 -0.11 -28.65 1.06
CA TRP A 75 -1.14 -27.79 1.67
C TRP A 75 -2.26 -27.43 0.70
N PHE A 76 -1.92 -27.27 -0.56
CA PHE A 76 -2.81 -26.85 -1.64
C PHE A 76 -2.70 -27.82 -2.84
N PRO A 77 -3.15 -29.07 -2.69
CA PRO A 77 -2.97 -30.11 -3.74
C PRO A 77 -3.77 -29.80 -5.02
N GLY A 78 -4.77 -28.92 -4.92
CA GLY A 78 -5.57 -28.46 -6.06
C GLY A 78 -5.03 -27.21 -6.74
N LEU A 79 -3.77 -26.81 -6.50
CA LEU A 79 -3.20 -25.59 -7.06
C LEU A 79 -3.40 -25.50 -8.58
N ILE A 80 -4.05 -24.44 -9.02
CA ILE A 80 -4.39 -24.17 -10.41
C ILE A 80 -3.16 -23.69 -11.21
N SER A 81 -3.29 -23.69 -12.55
CA SER A 81 -2.24 -23.16 -13.43
C SER A 81 -1.94 -21.70 -13.15
N TYR A 82 -0.72 -21.26 -13.45
CA TYR A 82 -0.30 -19.85 -13.29
C TYR A 82 -1.24 -18.87 -13.97
N GLN A 83 -1.67 -19.15 -15.20
CA GLN A 83 -2.56 -18.28 -15.94
C GLN A 83 -3.92 -18.13 -15.23
N THR A 84 -4.48 -19.23 -14.74
CA THR A 84 -5.74 -19.21 -14.00
C THR A 84 -5.59 -18.50 -12.65
N PHE A 85 -4.46 -18.70 -11.97
CA PHE A 85 -4.13 -18.02 -10.70
C PHE A 85 -4.08 -16.50 -10.90
N VAL A 86 -3.32 -16.01 -11.87
CA VAL A 86 -3.23 -14.58 -12.21
C VAL A 86 -4.59 -14.00 -12.60
N TYR A 87 -5.32 -14.69 -13.47
CA TYR A 87 -6.64 -14.24 -13.91
C TYR A 87 -7.60 -14.07 -12.73
N ARG A 88 -7.64 -15.06 -11.84
CA ARG A 88 -8.51 -15.01 -10.65
C ARG A 88 -8.07 -13.96 -9.65
N LEU A 89 -6.77 -13.86 -9.35
CA LEU A 89 -6.25 -12.85 -8.42
C LEU A 89 -6.56 -11.42 -8.92
N ASN A 90 -6.40 -11.16 -10.22
CA ASN A 90 -6.74 -9.86 -10.80
C ASN A 90 -8.23 -9.53 -10.70
N ARG A 91 -9.12 -10.51 -10.71
CA ARG A 91 -10.56 -10.28 -10.48
C ARG A 91 -10.89 -9.95 -9.02
N MET A 92 -10.04 -10.31 -8.08
CA MET A 92 -10.23 -10.10 -6.65
C MET A 92 -9.58 -8.80 -6.14
N VAL A 93 -9.26 -7.83 -7.02
CA VAL A 93 -8.62 -6.57 -6.60
C VAL A 93 -9.44 -5.86 -5.52
N GLY A 94 -10.78 -5.79 -5.68
CA GLY A 94 -11.66 -5.20 -4.67
C GLY A 94 -11.59 -5.93 -3.31
N ALA A 95 -11.54 -7.26 -3.32
CA ALA A 95 -11.38 -8.05 -2.10
C ALA A 95 -10.01 -7.81 -1.42
N VAL A 96 -8.93 -7.69 -2.22
CA VAL A 96 -7.59 -7.37 -1.69
C VAL A 96 -7.57 -5.97 -1.09
N GLN A 97 -8.21 -4.99 -1.71
CA GLN A 97 -8.32 -3.62 -1.17
C GLN A 97 -9.08 -3.60 0.15
N GLU A 98 -10.21 -4.31 0.23
CA GLU A 98 -11.00 -4.39 1.46
C GLU A 98 -10.23 -5.11 2.57
N LEU A 99 -9.58 -6.23 2.25
CA LEU A 99 -8.72 -6.94 3.18
C LEU A 99 -7.59 -6.06 3.73
N LEU A 100 -6.99 -5.21 2.89
CA LEU A 100 -5.97 -4.26 3.31
C LEU A 100 -6.53 -3.23 4.31
N LYS A 101 -7.73 -2.70 4.07
CA LYS A 101 -8.40 -1.79 5.02
C LYS A 101 -8.64 -2.47 6.37
N HIS A 102 -9.15 -3.71 6.35
CA HIS A 102 -9.35 -4.50 7.57
C HIS A 102 -8.03 -4.72 8.32
N LEU A 103 -6.94 -5.04 7.62
CA LEU A 103 -5.63 -5.23 8.23
C LEU A 103 -5.11 -3.94 8.88
N ILE A 104 -5.26 -2.80 8.23
CA ILE A 104 -4.84 -1.50 8.77
C ILE A 104 -5.59 -1.18 10.06
N VAL A 105 -6.90 -1.42 10.10
CA VAL A 105 -7.73 -1.13 11.28
C VAL A 105 -7.48 -2.13 12.40
N SER A 106 -7.52 -3.44 12.10
CA SER A 106 -7.49 -4.51 13.11
C SER A 106 -6.12 -4.77 13.72
N TYR A 107 -5.05 -4.41 13.02
CA TYR A 107 -3.67 -4.64 13.47
C TYR A 107 -2.90 -3.36 13.72
N LYS A 108 -3.61 -2.24 13.94
CA LYS A 108 -2.97 -0.99 14.37
C LYS A 108 -2.30 -1.20 15.73
N PRO A 109 -0.97 -0.98 15.84
CA PRO A 109 -0.27 -1.10 17.11
C PRO A 109 -0.71 -0.06 18.14
N ASP A 110 -0.72 -0.43 19.42
CA ASP A 110 -1.11 0.46 20.52
C ASP A 110 -0.14 1.63 20.74
N ASP A 111 1.10 1.53 20.23
CA ASP A 111 2.12 2.57 20.29
C ASP A 111 2.00 3.65 19.20
N CYS A 112 0.93 3.60 18.40
CA CYS A 112 0.63 4.63 17.41
C CYS A 112 0.18 5.92 18.09
N ASP A 113 0.88 7.01 17.78
CA ASP A 113 0.45 8.36 18.13
C ASP A 113 -0.61 8.81 17.11
N GLU A 114 -1.87 8.78 17.53
CA GLU A 114 -2.99 9.12 16.64
C GLU A 114 -3.09 10.61 16.33
N GLU A 115 -2.52 11.47 17.15
CA GLU A 115 -2.54 12.92 16.94
C GLU A 115 -1.51 13.37 15.91
N THR A 116 -0.50 12.54 15.64
CA THR A 116 0.63 12.88 14.77
C THR A 116 0.69 11.98 13.55
N LEU A 117 0.57 12.59 12.38
CA LEU A 117 0.67 11.91 11.08
C LEU A 117 2.00 12.24 10.39
N ILE A 118 2.51 11.28 9.65
CA ILE A 118 3.69 11.44 8.78
C ILE A 118 3.24 11.16 7.34
N VAL A 119 3.56 12.06 6.43
CA VAL A 119 3.18 11.97 5.02
C VAL A 119 4.40 11.92 4.13
N ASP A 120 4.44 10.96 3.24
CA ASP A 120 5.49 10.85 2.22
C ASP A 120 4.92 10.19 0.95
N SER A 121 5.64 10.36 -0.15
CA SER A 121 5.36 9.67 -1.41
C SER A 121 6.59 8.96 -1.94
N MET A 122 6.37 7.81 -2.57
CA MET A 122 7.46 7.06 -3.20
C MET A 122 7.11 6.61 -4.62
N PRO A 123 8.08 6.62 -5.56
CA PRO A 123 7.84 6.16 -6.91
C PRO A 123 7.76 4.63 -6.98
N ILE A 124 6.74 4.12 -7.66
CA ILE A 124 6.63 2.73 -8.11
C ILE A 124 7.03 2.70 -9.58
N MET A 125 8.29 2.36 -9.84
CA MET A 125 8.86 2.39 -11.17
C MET A 125 8.54 1.09 -11.93
N THR A 126 7.72 1.18 -12.98
CA THR A 126 7.45 0.04 -13.88
C THR A 126 8.47 -0.05 -15.01
N CYS A 127 9.06 1.09 -15.39
CA CYS A 127 10.11 1.18 -16.40
C CYS A 127 10.97 2.42 -16.13
N CYS A 128 12.28 2.31 -16.31
CA CYS A 128 13.23 3.43 -16.17
C CYS A 128 13.70 3.95 -17.53
N GLY A 129 13.86 5.28 -17.62
CA GLY A 129 14.39 5.97 -18.78
C GLY A 129 13.43 7.00 -19.38
N ARG A 130 14.02 8.12 -19.89
CA ARG A 130 13.27 9.30 -20.35
C ARG A 130 12.24 8.99 -21.45
N ASN A 131 12.58 8.12 -22.38
CA ASN A 131 11.79 7.82 -23.57
C ASN A 131 11.14 6.43 -23.54
N ARG A 132 11.14 5.76 -22.38
CA ARG A 132 10.55 4.42 -22.24
C ARG A 132 9.17 4.51 -21.61
N HIS A 133 8.28 3.63 -22.06
CA HIS A 133 6.95 3.44 -21.50
C HIS A 133 6.82 2.01 -20.95
N GLY A 134 6.37 1.90 -19.71
CA GLY A 134 6.06 0.60 -19.11
C GLY A 134 4.84 -0.05 -19.75
N LYS A 135 4.74 -1.37 -19.63
CA LYS A 135 3.58 -2.14 -20.10
C LYS A 135 2.61 -2.50 -18.97
N VAL A 136 2.97 -2.15 -17.73
CA VAL A 136 2.21 -2.47 -16.51
C VAL A 136 1.37 -1.26 -16.12
N ALA A 137 0.11 -1.49 -15.71
CA ALA A 137 -0.83 -0.49 -15.24
C ALA A 137 -0.97 0.72 -16.19
N ARG A 138 -1.09 0.46 -17.50
CA ARG A 138 -1.08 1.48 -18.55
C ARG A 138 -2.17 2.54 -18.39
N GLU A 139 -3.27 2.18 -17.77
CA GLU A 139 -4.45 3.02 -17.56
C GLU A 139 -4.19 4.17 -16.60
N ILE A 140 -3.24 3.97 -15.67
CA ILE A 140 -2.95 4.93 -14.59
C ILE A 140 -1.47 5.31 -14.50
N ALA A 141 -0.57 4.53 -15.13
CA ALA A 141 0.87 4.82 -15.12
C ALA A 141 1.23 5.91 -16.14
N ASP A 142 2.14 6.80 -15.74
CA ASP A 142 2.63 7.88 -16.61
C ASP A 142 4.10 8.19 -16.30
N LYS A 143 4.65 9.18 -16.98
CA LYS A 143 6.02 9.64 -16.79
C LYS A 143 6.16 10.48 -15.53
N GLY A 144 7.15 10.15 -14.73
CA GLY A 144 7.55 10.91 -13.57
C GLY A 144 9.07 11.12 -13.51
N TYR A 145 9.47 11.98 -12.60
CA TYR A 145 10.89 12.22 -12.30
C TYR A 145 11.14 11.96 -10.81
N CYS A 146 12.12 11.11 -10.52
CA CYS A 146 12.56 10.83 -9.17
C CYS A 146 13.82 11.66 -8.89
N SER A 147 13.69 12.70 -8.07
CA SER A 147 14.77 13.62 -7.69
C SER A 147 15.88 12.92 -6.92
N THR A 148 15.54 12.02 -6.01
CA THR A 148 16.49 11.26 -5.20
C THR A 148 17.41 10.37 -6.04
N LYS A 149 16.87 9.78 -7.13
CA LYS A 149 17.62 8.91 -8.05
C LYS A 149 18.08 9.65 -9.31
N ASN A 150 17.77 10.93 -9.45
CA ASN A 150 18.07 11.78 -10.61
C ASN A 150 17.71 11.10 -11.94
N GLN A 151 16.51 10.50 -12.03
CA GLN A 151 16.12 9.76 -13.23
C GLN A 151 14.64 9.91 -13.55
N TYR A 152 14.34 9.88 -14.86
CA TYR A 152 12.98 9.73 -15.35
C TYR A 152 12.53 8.26 -15.28
N TYR A 153 11.28 8.07 -14.96
CA TYR A 153 10.66 6.75 -14.94
C TYR A 153 9.23 6.81 -15.49
N HIS A 154 8.69 5.67 -15.83
CA HIS A 154 7.28 5.46 -16.12
C HIS A 154 6.70 4.59 -15.01
N GLY A 155 5.58 4.97 -14.45
CA GLY A 155 4.99 4.24 -13.34
C GLY A 155 3.94 5.02 -12.57
N LEU A 156 3.90 4.76 -11.27
CA LEU A 156 2.94 5.31 -10.32
C LEU A 156 3.68 5.98 -9.16
N LYS A 157 2.95 6.71 -8.34
CA LYS A 157 3.37 7.13 -7.00
C LYS A 157 2.48 6.47 -5.94
N LEU A 158 3.12 5.98 -4.90
CA LEU A 158 2.46 5.53 -3.68
C LEU A 158 2.54 6.68 -2.68
N HIS A 159 1.39 7.21 -2.29
CA HIS A 159 1.27 8.19 -1.21
C HIS A 159 0.87 7.45 0.06
N LEU A 160 1.59 7.71 1.13
CA LEU A 160 1.37 7.09 2.42
C LEU A 160 1.14 8.16 3.48
N VAL A 161 0.04 8.04 4.20
CA VAL A 161 -0.19 8.73 5.46
C VAL A 161 -0.07 7.68 6.56
N GLY A 162 0.78 7.92 7.55
CA GLY A 162 1.02 6.97 8.63
C GLY A 162 1.00 7.63 10.00
N TYR A 163 0.52 6.90 11.01
CA TYR A 163 0.64 7.28 12.41
C TYR A 163 2.10 7.24 12.84
N ARG A 164 2.52 8.28 13.54
CA ARG A 164 3.86 8.31 14.14
C ARG A 164 3.99 7.22 15.19
N ARG A 165 5.16 6.58 15.23
CA ARG A 165 5.54 5.62 16.27
C ARG A 165 6.95 5.93 16.77
N LYS A 166 7.14 5.95 18.07
CA LYS A 166 8.46 6.27 18.67
C LYS A 166 9.42 5.11 18.46
N GLY A 167 10.53 5.36 17.74
CA GLY A 167 11.57 4.36 17.48
C GLY A 167 11.20 3.27 16.46
N HIS A 168 10.05 3.38 15.81
CA HIS A 168 9.57 2.45 14.78
C HIS A 168 9.19 3.20 13.51
N LEU A 169 9.01 2.44 12.41
CA LEU A 169 8.44 2.99 11.18
C LEU A 169 6.98 3.41 11.43
N PRO A 170 6.52 4.49 10.78
CA PRO A 170 5.11 4.87 10.83
C PRO A 170 4.20 3.72 10.42
N PHE A 171 3.08 3.57 11.13
CA PHE A 171 2.07 2.59 10.73
C PHE A 171 1.09 3.22 9.74
N PRO A 172 0.81 2.61 8.59
CA PRO A 172 -0.06 3.20 7.57
C PRO A 172 -1.48 3.41 8.10
N SER A 173 -2.03 4.60 7.86
CA SER A 173 -3.44 4.93 8.08
C SER A 173 -4.19 5.07 6.75
N GLN A 174 -3.53 5.64 5.73
CA GLN A 174 -4.09 5.78 4.39
C GLN A 174 -3.01 5.45 3.35
N ILE A 175 -3.42 4.76 2.30
CA ILE A 175 -2.57 4.36 1.18
C ILE A 175 -3.28 4.75 -0.11
N VAL A 176 -2.65 5.61 -0.92
CA VAL A 176 -3.21 6.10 -2.19
C VAL A 176 -2.21 5.88 -3.31
N LEU A 177 -2.69 5.46 -4.46
CA LEU A 177 -1.92 5.34 -5.69
C LEU A 177 -2.34 6.44 -6.66
N SER A 178 -1.36 7.13 -7.25
CA SER A 178 -1.59 8.09 -8.33
C SER A 178 -0.67 7.85 -9.51
N SER A 179 -0.95 8.54 -10.61
CA SER A 179 -0.02 8.60 -11.73
C SER A 179 1.32 9.23 -11.33
N ALA A 180 2.42 8.79 -11.92
CA ALA A 180 3.74 9.36 -11.66
C ALA A 180 3.86 10.84 -12.06
N SER A 181 3.00 11.33 -12.95
CA SER A 181 2.96 12.74 -13.39
C SER A 181 2.23 13.66 -12.44
N GLU A 182 1.35 13.13 -11.56
CA GLU A 182 0.59 13.96 -10.62
C GLU A 182 1.50 14.60 -9.55
N ASN A 183 1.14 15.81 -9.15
CA ASN A 183 1.83 16.51 -8.07
C ASN A 183 1.41 15.93 -6.71
N ASP A 184 2.39 15.69 -5.83
CA ASP A 184 2.17 15.03 -4.52
C ASP A 184 1.23 15.83 -3.61
N LEU A 185 1.37 17.16 -3.56
CA LEU A 185 0.50 18.02 -2.79
C LEU A 185 -0.94 17.98 -3.31
N THR A 186 -1.12 17.99 -4.64
CA THR A 186 -2.46 17.94 -5.25
C THR A 186 -3.17 16.63 -4.90
N VAL A 187 -2.48 15.50 -5.01
CA VAL A 187 -3.04 14.19 -4.63
C VAL A 187 -3.35 14.15 -3.14
N PHE A 188 -2.45 14.62 -2.29
CA PHE A 188 -2.65 14.62 -0.85
C PHE A 188 -3.88 15.43 -0.44
N LYS A 189 -4.05 16.65 -1.00
CA LYS A 189 -5.22 17.49 -0.75
C LYS A 189 -6.53 16.83 -1.19
N ARG A 190 -6.52 16.18 -2.35
CA ARG A 190 -7.72 15.59 -2.94
C ARG A 190 -8.14 14.30 -2.25
N GLU A 191 -7.18 13.42 -1.97
CA GLU A 191 -7.47 12.04 -1.56
C GLU A 191 -7.33 11.81 -0.05
N CYS A 192 -6.38 12.49 0.62
CA CYS A 192 -6.04 12.17 2.01
C CYS A 192 -6.63 13.18 3.00
N VAL A 193 -6.45 14.47 2.76
CA VAL A 193 -6.86 15.54 3.69
C VAL A 193 -8.36 15.54 4.02
N PRO A 194 -9.29 15.16 3.12
CA PRO A 194 -10.72 15.12 3.47
C PRO A 194 -11.06 14.24 4.67
N ALA A 195 -10.30 13.17 4.90
CA ALA A 195 -10.48 12.25 6.00
C ALA A 195 -9.63 12.57 7.25
N ILE A 196 -8.91 13.70 7.26
CA ILE A 196 -8.03 14.12 8.36
C ILE A 196 -8.66 15.32 9.07
N ALA A 197 -8.76 15.27 10.41
CA ALA A 197 -9.20 16.37 11.23
C ALA A 197 -8.51 16.31 12.62
N GLY A 198 -8.12 17.49 13.14
CA GLY A 198 -7.51 17.64 14.45
C GLY A 198 -6.12 17.02 14.56
N LYS A 199 -5.31 17.02 13.49
CA LYS A 199 -4.02 16.31 13.46
C LYS A 199 -2.86 17.23 13.15
N THR A 200 -1.71 16.94 13.77
CA THR A 200 -0.41 17.49 13.39
C THR A 200 0.22 16.60 12.32
N ILE A 201 0.55 17.19 11.17
CA ILE A 201 1.02 16.48 9.98
C ILE A 201 2.46 16.86 9.69
N PHE A 202 3.38 15.88 9.74
CA PHE A 202 4.76 16.05 9.32
C PHE A 202 4.93 15.61 7.87
N ALA A 203 5.45 16.51 7.04
CA ALA A 203 5.65 16.25 5.62
C ALA A 203 6.90 16.95 5.07
N ASP A 204 7.36 16.57 3.87
CA ASP A 204 8.45 17.27 3.19
C ASP A 204 7.96 18.64 2.65
N LYS A 205 8.90 19.50 2.28
CA LYS A 205 8.67 20.87 1.76
C LYS A 205 7.74 20.93 0.55
N ILE A 206 7.63 19.86 -0.21
CA ILE A 206 6.76 19.77 -1.38
C ILE A 206 5.28 19.92 -1.02
N TYR A 207 4.92 19.62 0.24
CA TYR A 207 3.54 19.71 0.74
C TYR A 207 3.19 21.12 1.27
N ARG A 208 4.13 22.06 1.22
CA ARG A 208 3.92 23.43 1.73
C ARG A 208 2.98 24.22 0.83
N ASP A 209 1.89 24.73 1.42
CA ASP A 209 0.95 25.68 0.83
C ASP A 209 0.29 26.47 1.95
N ASN A 210 0.92 27.54 2.37
CA ASN A 210 0.52 28.29 3.55
C ASN A 210 -0.95 28.75 3.51
N PRO A 211 -1.48 29.34 2.41
CA PRO A 211 -2.89 29.74 2.36
C PRO A 211 -3.85 28.57 2.58
N TYR A 212 -3.56 27.42 1.99
CA TYR A 212 -4.38 26.22 2.15
C TYR A 212 -4.34 25.71 3.59
N TRP A 213 -3.14 25.57 4.16
CA TRP A 213 -2.98 25.01 5.50
C TRP A 213 -3.48 25.94 6.61
N ASN A 214 -3.44 27.26 6.42
CA ASN A 214 -4.09 28.20 7.35
C ASN A 214 -5.61 27.96 7.38
N ASN A 215 -6.25 27.78 6.22
CA ASN A 215 -7.67 27.44 6.16
C ASN A 215 -7.97 26.07 6.79
N GLU A 216 -7.15 25.05 6.55
CA GLU A 216 -7.31 23.72 7.18
C GLU A 216 -7.15 23.77 8.72
N ARG A 217 -6.25 24.64 9.23
CA ARG A 217 -6.12 24.91 10.66
C ARG A 217 -7.40 25.52 11.23
N ASP A 218 -7.94 26.52 10.57
CA ASP A 218 -9.15 27.23 11.04
C ASP A 218 -10.41 26.36 10.99
N VAL A 219 -10.53 25.51 9.96
CA VAL A 219 -11.75 24.71 9.72
C VAL A 219 -11.70 23.34 10.41
N LYS A 220 -10.55 22.66 10.35
CA LYS A 220 -10.42 21.27 10.84
C LYS A 220 -9.41 21.09 11.95
N ASN A 221 -8.76 22.15 12.40
CA ASN A 221 -7.66 22.10 13.36
C ASN A 221 -6.52 21.18 12.90
N ASN A 222 -6.22 21.17 11.60
CA ASN A 222 -5.08 20.44 11.04
C ASN A 222 -3.87 21.37 10.94
N GLU A 223 -2.72 20.91 11.39
CA GLU A 223 -1.47 21.65 11.34
C GLU A 223 -0.42 20.92 10.50
N LEU A 224 0.16 21.61 9.51
CA LEU A 224 1.26 21.04 8.71
C LEU A 224 2.59 21.57 9.19
N LEU A 225 3.50 20.68 9.56
CA LEU A 225 4.89 20.97 9.92
C LEU A 225 5.83 20.44 8.82
N THR A 226 6.60 21.36 8.24
CA THR A 226 7.61 21.04 7.22
C THR A 226 9.00 21.53 7.63
N PRO A 227 10.08 20.85 7.16
CA PRO A 227 11.44 21.28 7.49
C PRO A 227 11.72 22.71 6.98
N ILE A 228 12.37 23.52 7.82
CA ILE A 228 12.83 24.87 7.45
C ILE A 228 13.95 24.75 6.41
N LYS A 229 13.96 25.68 5.46
CA LYS A 229 15.04 25.80 4.47
C LYS A 229 16.33 26.21 5.19
N ALA A 230 17.36 25.36 5.16
CA ALA A 230 18.67 25.73 5.71
C ALA A 230 19.18 27.00 5.00
N ILE A 231 19.47 28.02 5.77
CA ILE A 231 20.13 29.25 5.28
C ILE A 231 21.61 28.90 5.09
N LYS A 232 22.12 29.09 3.88
CA LYS A 232 23.53 28.81 3.54
C LYS A 232 24.43 29.62 4.48
N GLY A 233 25.24 28.93 5.32
CA GLY A 233 26.16 29.56 6.28
C GLY A 233 25.67 29.63 7.73
N SER A 234 24.48 29.14 8.07
CA SER A 234 24.04 29.06 9.45
C SER A 234 24.32 27.65 10.03
N ASN A 235 24.99 27.62 11.19
CA ASN A 235 25.23 26.41 11.99
C ASN A 235 23.98 25.97 12.80
N ARG A 236 22.78 26.48 12.48
CA ARG A 236 21.57 26.13 13.23
C ARG A 236 21.15 24.69 12.94
N ARG A 237 20.87 23.94 14.02
CA ARG A 237 20.16 22.65 13.96
C ARG A 237 18.85 22.84 13.18
N ARG A 238 18.44 21.81 12.44
CA ARG A 238 17.16 21.80 11.72
C ARG A 238 16.02 21.95 12.75
N GLU A 239 15.48 23.14 12.83
CA GLU A 239 14.27 23.45 13.59
C GLU A 239 13.07 23.25 12.67
N THR A 240 11.95 22.81 13.21
CA THR A 240 10.64 22.83 12.52
C THR A 240 10.02 24.20 12.77
N GLU A 241 9.48 24.83 11.73
CA GLU A 241 8.61 26.00 11.91
C GLU A 241 7.28 25.53 12.50
N GLU A 242 6.88 26.13 13.61
CA GLU A 242 5.51 26.11 14.11
C GLU A 242 4.59 26.95 13.23
#